data_7520ee93051b91d92adbf2bec5708ff7
#
_entry.id   7520ee93051b91d92adbf2bec5708ff7
#
_cell.length_a   1.000
_cell.length_b   1.000
_cell.length_c   1.000
_cell.angle_alpha   90.00
_cell.angle_beta   90.00
_cell.angle_gamma   90.00
#
_symmetry.space_group_name_H-M   'P 1'
#
loop_
_entity.id
_entity.type
_entity.pdbx_description
1 polymer ?
#
loop_
_entity_poly.entity_id
_entity_poly.type
_entity_poly.pdbx_seq_one_letter_code
_entity_poly.pdbx_strand_id
1 'polypeptide(L)'
;MEQKEKKRRKKKSNRGAYYDYNLLAIVILLICFGLIMLYSTSAYEAQMKFHGDDMYYFRRQALISVGAIAVAIFISKWDYHLMIPFAGTLYLISVVLMAMVRFTPFGVEAYGSRRWLKLGIQFQPAEIAKIAIIIYMPILVIKMGKQVKQLRAVIWLLIFGMIQAGAAFVFTDNLSTGMIIGGIAVVMIFIAHPKTKPFVVLALGTSVVAGSVIAYMGMTMTTSDNFRIRRILSWLHPEANMSSGGYQVLQGLYAIGSGGFFGKGLGNSAQKLGTIPEAQNDMIFSIICEEQGLAGASFLILIFGLLLWRLCVIALHCRDRHSPGGPDERTAAPVPLSALYER
;
A
#
# COMPACT_ATOMS: atom_id res chain seq x y z
N MET A 1 31.97 -0.84 42.71
CA MET A 1 30.83 -1.45 42.00
C MET A 1 30.13 -0.48 41.02
N GLU A 2 29.93 0.77 41.40
CA GLU A 2 29.25 1.79 40.60
C GLU A 2 29.92 2.13 39.24
N GLN A 3 31.24 2.14 39.18
CA GLN A 3 31.98 2.39 37.93
C GLN A 3 31.88 1.22 36.94
N LYS A 4 31.73 -0.03 37.40
CA LYS A 4 31.46 -1.19 36.54
C LYS A 4 30.01 -1.18 35.98
N GLU A 5 29.07 -0.68 36.77
CA GLU A 5 27.69 -0.51 36.31
C GLU A 5 27.57 0.65 35.31
N LYS A 6 28.23 1.79 35.55
CA LYS A 6 28.30 2.92 34.59
C LYS A 6 28.97 2.50 33.26
N LYS A 7 30.03 1.68 33.29
CA LYS A 7 30.67 1.13 32.10
C LYS A 7 29.76 0.11 31.39
N ARG A 8 29.00 -0.72 32.12
CA ARG A 8 27.99 -1.63 31.54
C ARG A 8 26.81 -0.88 30.93
N ARG A 9 26.34 0.21 31.58
CA ARG A 9 25.29 1.08 31.02
C ARG A 9 25.77 1.82 29.76
N LYS A 10 27.02 2.36 29.75
CA LYS A 10 27.60 2.96 28.54
C LYS A 10 27.84 1.95 27.42
N LYS A 11 28.23 0.71 27.72
CA LYS A 11 28.41 -0.36 26.72
C LYS A 11 27.09 -0.90 26.18
N LYS A 12 25.99 -0.80 26.96
CA LYS A 12 24.64 -1.09 26.50
C LYS A 12 24.04 0.03 25.63
N SER A 13 24.42 1.28 25.85
CA SER A 13 23.98 2.45 25.08
C SER A 13 24.60 2.54 23.67
N ASN A 14 25.74 1.86 23.44
CA ASN A 14 26.47 1.94 22.17
C ASN A 14 26.26 0.72 21.26
N ARG A 15 25.16 -0.03 21.42
CA ARG A 15 24.69 -0.90 20.36
C ARG A 15 23.97 0.01 19.35
N GLY A 16 24.72 0.44 18.33
CA GLY A 16 24.27 1.28 17.27
C GLY A 16 22.91 0.80 16.74
N ALA A 17 22.05 1.73 16.41
CA ALA A 17 20.79 1.43 15.75
C ALA A 17 21.10 0.52 14.54
N TYR A 18 20.58 -0.71 14.57
CA TYR A 18 20.77 -1.65 13.47
C TYR A 18 20.00 -1.12 12.27
N TYR A 19 20.76 -0.73 11.24
CA TYR A 19 20.20 -0.25 10.00
C TYR A 19 20.18 -1.39 8.98
N ASP A 20 19.03 -1.66 8.40
CA ASP A 20 18.89 -2.76 7.46
C ASP A 20 19.26 -2.32 6.04
N TYR A 21 20.55 -2.49 5.71
CA TYR A 21 21.08 -2.15 4.38
C TYR A 21 20.47 -3.01 3.26
N ASN A 22 20.03 -4.24 3.56
CA ASN A 22 19.40 -5.09 2.55
C ASN A 22 18.05 -4.53 2.13
N LEU A 23 17.25 -4.04 3.09
CA LEU A 23 16.00 -3.35 2.79
C LEU A 23 16.25 -2.13 1.91
N LEU A 24 17.23 -1.31 2.27
CA LEU A 24 17.59 -0.12 1.50
C LEU A 24 18.02 -0.49 0.07
N ALA A 25 18.85 -1.52 -0.08
CA ALA A 25 19.32 -1.97 -1.39
C ALA A 25 18.16 -2.45 -2.28
N ILE A 26 17.22 -3.23 -1.73
CA ILE A 26 16.03 -3.70 -2.45
C ILE A 26 15.16 -2.50 -2.90
N VAL A 27 14.95 -1.51 -2.02
CA VAL A 27 14.18 -0.31 -2.33
C VAL A 27 14.86 0.50 -3.43
N ILE A 28 16.17 0.72 -3.36
CA ILE A 28 16.93 1.42 -4.41
C ILE A 28 16.83 0.67 -5.74
N LEU A 29 16.98 -0.66 -5.73
CA LEU A 29 16.86 -1.48 -6.93
C LEU A 29 15.48 -1.34 -7.58
N LEU A 30 14.41 -1.37 -6.78
CA LEU A 30 13.04 -1.16 -7.27
C LEU A 30 12.85 0.25 -7.84
N ILE A 31 13.41 1.27 -7.21
CA ILE A 31 13.33 2.66 -7.71
C ILE A 31 14.08 2.79 -9.03
N CYS A 32 15.30 2.26 -9.13
CA CYS A 32 16.07 2.30 -10.37
C CYS A 32 15.36 1.57 -11.52
N PHE A 33 14.85 0.36 -11.24
CA PHE A 33 14.06 -0.39 -12.21
C PHE A 33 12.80 0.37 -12.63
N GLY A 34 12.07 0.92 -11.66
CA GLY A 34 10.86 1.72 -11.90
C GLY A 34 11.13 2.98 -12.73
N LEU A 35 12.24 3.68 -12.49
CA LEU A 35 12.65 4.84 -13.27
C LEU A 35 12.98 4.49 -14.73
N ILE A 36 13.70 3.38 -14.95
CA ILE A 36 14.02 2.90 -16.31
C ILE A 36 12.73 2.57 -17.05
N MET A 37 11.83 1.83 -16.43
CA MET A 37 10.56 1.47 -17.04
C MET A 37 9.63 2.67 -17.24
N LEU A 38 9.63 3.63 -16.30
CA LEU A 38 8.88 4.88 -16.45
C LEU A 38 9.39 5.66 -17.67
N TYR A 39 10.69 5.80 -17.85
CA TYR A 39 11.24 6.45 -19.04
C TYR A 39 10.78 5.73 -20.31
N SER A 40 10.96 4.41 -20.37
CA SER A 40 10.53 3.63 -21.54
C SER A 40 9.06 3.80 -21.86
N THR A 41 8.17 3.79 -20.85
CA THR A 41 6.72 3.84 -21.06
C THR A 41 6.20 5.24 -21.33
N SER A 42 6.83 6.29 -20.79
CA SER A 42 6.32 7.65 -20.85
C SER A 42 6.97 8.55 -21.89
N ALA A 43 8.08 8.14 -22.48
CA ALA A 43 8.85 8.97 -23.40
C ALA A 43 8.02 9.47 -24.60
N TYR A 44 7.24 8.59 -25.23
CA TYR A 44 6.37 8.95 -26.36
C TYR A 44 5.29 9.96 -25.94
N GLU A 45 4.58 9.71 -24.85
CA GLU A 45 3.54 10.60 -24.35
C GLU A 45 4.11 11.95 -23.91
N ALA A 46 5.31 11.94 -23.31
CA ALA A 46 6.02 13.14 -22.91
C ALA A 46 6.38 14.01 -24.12
N GLN A 47 6.92 13.43 -25.17
CA GLN A 47 7.20 14.14 -26.43
C GLN A 47 5.96 14.82 -27.00
N MET A 48 4.83 14.14 -27.01
CA MET A 48 3.58 14.68 -27.54
C MET A 48 2.98 15.79 -26.67
N LYS A 49 3.07 15.69 -25.33
CA LYS A 49 2.43 16.63 -24.40
C LYS A 49 3.32 17.82 -24.00
N PHE A 50 4.66 17.66 -24.02
CA PHE A 50 5.61 18.62 -23.47
C PHE A 50 6.64 19.11 -24.49
N HIS A 51 6.16 19.48 -25.68
CA HIS A 51 6.98 20.15 -26.73
C HIS A 51 8.28 19.39 -27.12
N GLY A 52 8.24 18.06 -27.11
CA GLY A 52 9.38 17.23 -27.50
C GLY A 52 10.30 16.80 -26.35
N ASP A 53 9.98 17.13 -25.10
CA ASP A 53 10.75 16.71 -23.93
C ASP A 53 10.36 15.28 -23.49
N ASP A 54 11.09 14.29 -23.95
CA ASP A 54 10.88 12.87 -23.62
C ASP A 54 11.23 12.50 -22.17
N MET A 55 12.08 13.31 -21.52
CA MET A 55 12.54 13.04 -20.14
C MET A 55 11.70 13.74 -19.06
N TYR A 56 10.62 14.41 -19.41
CA TYR A 56 9.82 15.18 -18.46
C TYR A 56 9.36 14.37 -17.25
N TYR A 57 8.70 13.23 -17.47
CA TYR A 57 8.21 12.36 -16.40
C TYR A 57 9.37 11.73 -15.61
N PHE A 58 10.41 11.29 -16.31
CA PHE A 58 11.61 10.68 -15.68
C PHE A 58 12.28 11.66 -14.71
N ARG A 59 12.59 12.89 -15.14
CA ARG A 59 13.25 13.91 -14.30
C ARG A 59 12.41 14.23 -13.07
N ARG A 60 11.11 14.44 -13.26
CA ARG A 60 10.19 14.73 -12.16
C ARG A 60 10.16 13.58 -11.16
N GLN A 61 10.02 12.35 -11.61
CA GLN A 61 9.97 11.18 -10.74
C GLN A 61 11.31 10.91 -10.05
N ALA A 62 12.43 11.08 -10.72
CA ALA A 62 13.75 10.94 -10.14
C ALA A 62 13.98 11.92 -8.97
N LEU A 63 13.63 13.20 -9.16
CA LEU A 63 13.71 14.20 -8.09
C LEU A 63 12.83 13.84 -6.89
N ILE A 64 11.58 13.43 -7.14
CA ILE A 64 10.66 12.97 -6.07
C ILE A 64 11.22 11.75 -5.36
N SER A 65 11.79 10.79 -6.09
CA SER A 65 12.38 9.57 -5.51
C SER A 65 13.58 9.86 -4.63
N VAL A 66 14.48 10.75 -5.06
CA VAL A 66 15.62 11.18 -4.23
C VAL A 66 15.14 11.89 -2.97
N GLY A 67 14.17 12.80 -3.10
CA GLY A 67 13.55 13.48 -1.96
C GLY A 67 12.87 12.49 -1.00
N ALA A 68 12.14 11.51 -1.52
CA ALA A 68 11.47 10.49 -0.72
C ALA A 68 12.46 9.61 0.04
N ILE A 69 13.58 9.20 -0.59
CA ILE A 69 14.66 8.45 0.08
C ILE A 69 15.26 9.28 1.20
N ALA A 70 15.55 10.57 0.95
CA ALA A 70 16.12 11.45 1.97
C ALA A 70 15.17 11.61 3.17
N VAL A 71 13.86 11.81 2.92
CA VAL A 71 12.83 11.86 3.95
C VAL A 71 12.70 10.54 4.69
N ALA A 72 12.73 9.40 4.00
CA ALA A 72 12.66 8.08 4.62
C ALA A 72 13.84 7.83 5.55
N ILE A 73 15.07 8.18 5.13
CA ILE A 73 16.27 8.07 5.96
C ILE A 73 16.18 9.01 7.17
N PHE A 74 15.66 10.22 7.00
CA PHE A 74 15.45 11.17 8.09
C PHE A 74 14.46 10.64 9.12
N ILE A 75 13.27 10.17 8.67
CA ILE A 75 12.22 9.61 9.53
C ILE A 75 12.71 8.34 10.22
N SER A 76 13.52 7.50 9.57
CA SER A 76 14.05 6.27 10.17
C SER A 76 14.93 6.49 11.39
N LYS A 77 15.47 7.70 11.54
CA LYS A 77 16.26 8.11 12.72
C LYS A 77 15.41 8.69 13.84
N TRP A 78 14.15 9.00 13.58
CA TRP A 78 13.24 9.56 14.57
C TRP A 78 12.70 8.47 15.49
N ASP A 79 12.54 8.82 16.75
CA ASP A 79 11.85 7.97 17.71
C ASP A 79 10.34 8.03 17.45
N TYR A 80 9.78 6.91 17.01
CA TYR A 80 8.34 6.80 16.72
C TYR A 80 7.47 7.04 17.97
N HIS A 81 8.02 6.92 19.18
CA HIS A 81 7.31 7.23 20.42
C HIS A 81 6.82 8.69 20.46
N LEU A 82 7.52 9.60 19.77
CA LEU A 82 7.06 10.99 19.63
C LEU A 82 5.75 11.11 18.84
N MET A 83 5.42 10.14 18.02
CA MET A 83 4.17 10.13 17.24
C MET A 83 2.99 9.57 18.02
N ILE A 84 3.23 8.79 19.09
CA ILE A 84 2.18 8.12 19.86
C ILE A 84 1.13 9.12 20.44
N PRO A 85 1.52 10.23 21.08
CA PRO A 85 0.54 11.18 21.62
C PRO A 85 -0.30 11.86 20.54
N PHE A 86 0.24 12.02 19.35
CA PHE A 86 -0.44 12.68 18.23
C PHE A 86 -1.25 11.73 17.34
N ALA A 87 -1.17 10.43 17.54
CA ALA A 87 -1.82 9.45 16.66
C ALA A 87 -3.35 9.60 16.60
N GLY A 88 -4.01 9.87 17.74
CA GLY A 88 -5.44 10.14 17.76
C GLY A 88 -5.82 11.43 17.05
N THR A 89 -5.01 12.47 17.20
CA THR A 89 -5.17 13.74 16.51
C THR A 89 -4.97 13.55 14.98
N LEU A 90 -3.95 12.81 14.56
CA LEU A 90 -3.70 12.50 13.16
C LEU A 90 -4.87 11.72 12.54
N TYR A 91 -5.42 10.75 13.29
CA TYR A 91 -6.61 10.01 12.88
C TYR A 91 -7.81 10.94 12.67
N LEU A 92 -8.10 11.84 13.61
CA LEU A 92 -9.20 12.78 13.50
C LEU A 92 -8.99 13.77 12.34
N ILE A 93 -7.78 14.34 12.24
CA ILE A 93 -7.42 15.25 11.14
C ILE A 93 -7.64 14.58 9.78
N SER A 94 -7.24 13.32 9.62
CA SER A 94 -7.41 12.62 8.35
C SER A 94 -8.88 12.43 7.97
N VAL A 95 -9.77 12.16 8.94
CA VAL A 95 -11.22 12.09 8.70
C VAL A 95 -11.78 13.46 8.31
N VAL A 96 -11.37 14.54 9.00
CA VAL A 96 -11.78 15.90 8.69
C VAL A 96 -11.30 16.32 7.29
N LEU A 97 -10.05 16.03 6.93
CA LEU A 97 -9.52 16.31 5.59
C LEU A 97 -10.29 15.58 4.49
N MET A 98 -10.67 14.30 4.72
CA MET A 98 -11.53 13.58 3.77
C MET A 98 -12.92 14.23 3.65
N ALA A 99 -13.52 14.65 4.77
CA ALA A 99 -14.79 15.38 4.76
C ALA A 99 -14.68 16.72 4.00
N MET A 100 -13.55 17.44 4.13
CA MET A 100 -13.30 18.66 3.38
C MET A 100 -13.32 18.47 1.87
N VAL A 101 -12.90 17.31 1.35
CA VAL A 101 -12.99 17.01 -0.10
C VAL A 101 -14.44 17.10 -0.59
N ARG A 102 -15.38 16.61 0.22
CA ARG A 102 -16.81 16.59 -0.15
C ARG A 102 -17.50 17.91 0.06
N PHE A 103 -17.27 18.55 1.21
CA PHE A 103 -18.08 19.67 1.71
C PHE A 103 -17.47 21.06 1.44
N THR A 104 -16.23 21.14 0.94
CA THR A 104 -15.59 22.45 0.69
C THR A 104 -15.26 22.65 -0.79
N PRO A 105 -15.09 23.91 -1.24
CA PRO A 105 -14.69 24.22 -2.61
C PRO A 105 -13.25 23.80 -2.94
N PHE A 106 -12.44 23.44 -1.93
CA PHE A 106 -11.06 22.98 -2.13
C PHE A 106 -10.95 21.55 -2.69
N GLY A 107 -12.09 20.80 -2.71
CA GLY A 107 -12.15 19.49 -3.34
C GLY A 107 -12.07 19.58 -4.86
N VAL A 108 -11.07 18.91 -5.45
CA VAL A 108 -10.85 18.88 -6.91
C VAL A 108 -11.38 17.56 -7.45
N GLU A 109 -12.16 17.69 -8.53
CA GLU A 109 -12.62 16.55 -9.31
C GLU A 109 -11.59 16.22 -10.39
N ALA A 110 -11.20 14.94 -10.45
CA ALA A 110 -10.33 14.42 -11.48
C ALA A 110 -10.84 13.02 -11.89
N TYR A 111 -10.90 12.77 -13.19
CA TYR A 111 -11.36 11.48 -13.74
C TYR A 111 -12.76 11.04 -13.23
N GLY A 112 -13.69 12.01 -13.11
CA GLY A 112 -15.08 11.75 -12.72
C GLY A 112 -15.29 11.44 -11.23
N SER A 113 -14.31 11.76 -10.36
CA SER A 113 -14.49 11.63 -8.92
C SER A 113 -13.70 12.69 -8.13
N ARG A 114 -14.29 13.15 -7.00
CA ARG A 114 -13.67 14.14 -6.11
C ARG A 114 -12.82 13.40 -5.08
N ARG A 115 -11.50 13.38 -5.29
CA ARG A 115 -10.55 12.64 -4.44
C ARG A 115 -9.42 13.49 -3.90
N TRP A 116 -9.20 14.65 -4.49
CA TRP A 116 -8.05 15.50 -4.24
C TRP A 116 -8.45 16.74 -3.49
N LEU A 117 -7.57 17.23 -2.62
CA LEU A 117 -7.71 18.49 -1.92
C LEU A 117 -6.60 19.43 -2.39
N LYS A 118 -6.97 20.68 -2.77
CA LYS A 118 -6.03 21.71 -3.20
C LYS A 118 -5.94 22.81 -2.14
N LEU A 119 -4.94 22.71 -1.27
CA LEU A 119 -4.60 23.71 -0.26
C LEU A 119 -3.19 24.28 -0.57
N GLY A 120 -3.07 24.97 -1.71
CA GLY A 120 -1.76 25.34 -2.27
C GLY A 120 -1.12 24.19 -3.05
N ILE A 121 -0.85 23.06 -2.40
CA ILE A 121 -0.39 21.80 -3.00
C ILE A 121 -1.60 20.87 -3.15
N GLN A 122 -1.69 20.17 -4.27
CA GLN A 122 -2.74 19.17 -4.48
C GLN A 122 -2.28 17.82 -3.89
N PHE A 123 -3.06 17.27 -2.97
CA PHE A 123 -2.80 15.97 -2.36
C PHE A 123 -4.10 15.19 -2.10
N GLN A 124 -3.97 13.89 -1.87
CA GLN A 124 -5.11 13.02 -1.59
C GLN A 124 -5.20 12.73 -0.09
N PRO A 125 -6.22 13.22 0.64
CA PRO A 125 -6.36 13.01 2.08
C PRO A 125 -6.44 11.54 2.51
N ALA A 126 -6.95 10.68 1.65
CA ALA A 126 -7.04 9.24 1.90
C ALA A 126 -5.65 8.56 2.03
N GLU A 127 -4.57 9.15 1.45
CA GLU A 127 -3.20 8.68 1.67
C GLU A 127 -2.76 8.92 3.13
N ILE A 128 -3.10 10.10 3.67
CA ILE A 128 -2.85 10.43 5.09
C ILE A 128 -3.66 9.50 5.99
N ALA A 129 -4.89 9.15 5.60
CA ALA A 129 -5.75 8.25 6.36
C ALA A 129 -5.15 6.84 6.49
N LYS A 130 -4.49 6.31 5.44
CA LYS A 130 -3.77 5.03 5.52
C LYS A 130 -2.64 5.07 6.55
N ILE A 131 -1.86 6.14 6.57
CA ILE A 131 -0.78 6.32 7.56
C ILE A 131 -1.38 6.46 8.97
N ALA A 132 -2.44 7.25 9.12
CA ALA A 132 -3.10 7.47 10.39
C ALA A 132 -3.61 6.17 11.01
N ILE A 133 -4.26 5.29 10.24
CA ILE A 133 -4.77 4.01 10.74
C ILE A 133 -3.63 3.06 11.13
N ILE A 134 -2.53 3.02 10.35
CA ILE A 134 -1.35 2.19 10.64
C ILE A 134 -0.71 2.59 11.97
N ILE A 135 -0.69 3.87 12.31
CA ILE A 135 -0.11 4.36 13.57
C ILE A 135 -1.12 4.21 14.72
N TYR A 136 -2.39 4.53 14.50
CA TYR A 136 -3.38 4.61 15.58
C TYR A 136 -3.86 3.24 16.05
N MET A 137 -4.07 2.27 15.15
CA MET A 137 -4.60 0.94 15.51
C MET A 137 -3.71 0.17 16.50
N PRO A 138 -2.37 0.07 16.32
CA PRO A 138 -1.52 -0.59 17.31
C PRO A 138 -1.61 0.06 18.69
N ILE A 139 -1.72 1.38 18.74
CA ILE A 139 -1.84 2.11 20.02
C ILE A 139 -3.15 1.76 20.72
N LEU A 140 -4.26 1.65 20.00
CA LEU A 140 -5.53 1.19 20.56
C LEU A 140 -5.43 -0.24 21.09
N VAL A 141 -4.80 -1.14 20.31
CA VAL A 141 -4.56 -2.53 20.72
C VAL A 141 -3.74 -2.58 22.03
N ILE A 142 -2.65 -1.82 22.12
CA ILE A 142 -1.81 -1.75 23.33
C ILE A 142 -2.61 -1.20 24.51
N LYS A 143 -3.40 -0.14 24.34
CA LYS A 143 -4.25 0.43 25.39
C LYS A 143 -5.32 -0.55 25.88
N MET A 144 -5.86 -1.38 25.01
CA MET A 144 -6.85 -2.41 25.38
C MET A 144 -6.20 -3.62 26.08
N GLY A 145 -4.93 -3.89 25.84
CA GLY A 145 -4.16 -4.96 26.49
C GLY A 145 -4.88 -6.31 26.46
N LYS A 146 -5.10 -6.93 27.63
CA LYS A 146 -5.78 -8.24 27.74
C LYS A 146 -7.23 -8.25 27.26
N GLN A 147 -7.88 -7.07 27.15
CA GLN A 147 -9.28 -6.96 26.70
C GLN A 147 -9.45 -7.25 25.19
N VAL A 148 -8.36 -7.19 24.40
CA VAL A 148 -8.38 -7.54 22.97
C VAL A 148 -8.94 -8.96 22.71
N LYS A 149 -8.85 -9.87 23.71
CA LYS A 149 -9.46 -11.21 23.65
C LYS A 149 -11.01 -11.19 23.66
N GLN A 150 -11.62 -10.09 24.08
CA GLN A 150 -13.07 -9.95 24.17
C GLN A 150 -13.65 -9.45 22.84
N LEU A 151 -14.79 -10.01 22.45
CA LEU A 151 -15.49 -9.61 21.23
C LEU A 151 -15.80 -8.09 21.20
N ARG A 152 -16.10 -7.51 22.35
CA ARG A 152 -16.35 -6.04 22.47
C ARG A 152 -15.16 -5.21 22.00
N ALA A 153 -13.94 -5.60 22.37
CA ALA A 153 -12.74 -4.89 21.96
C ALA A 153 -12.51 -5.02 20.44
N VAL A 154 -12.72 -6.21 19.89
CA VAL A 154 -12.64 -6.44 18.43
C VAL A 154 -13.65 -5.56 17.69
N ILE A 155 -14.90 -5.48 18.19
CA ILE A 155 -15.94 -4.63 17.58
C ILE A 155 -15.53 -3.14 17.64
N TRP A 156 -15.00 -2.65 18.76
CA TRP A 156 -14.53 -1.27 18.85
C TRP A 156 -13.39 -0.98 17.90
N LEU A 157 -12.41 -1.87 17.79
CA LEU A 157 -11.32 -1.72 16.83
C LEU A 157 -11.83 -1.71 15.38
N LEU A 158 -12.78 -2.60 15.06
CA LEU A 158 -13.44 -2.61 13.76
C LEU A 158 -14.18 -1.30 13.48
N ILE A 159 -14.91 -0.76 14.46
CA ILE A 159 -15.62 0.52 14.31
C ILE A 159 -14.64 1.63 13.93
N PHE A 160 -13.51 1.77 14.63
CA PHE A 160 -12.50 2.78 14.27
C PHE A 160 -11.95 2.57 12.87
N GLY A 161 -11.65 1.33 12.49
CA GLY A 161 -11.22 1.01 11.12
C GLY A 161 -12.28 1.34 10.07
N MET A 162 -13.53 0.98 10.34
CA MET A 162 -14.66 1.19 9.43
C MET A 162 -15.08 2.66 9.30
N ILE A 163 -14.96 3.47 10.36
CA ILE A 163 -15.18 4.93 10.27
C ILE A 163 -14.21 5.54 9.25
N GLN A 164 -12.93 5.18 9.31
CA GLN A 164 -11.93 5.70 8.39
C GLN A 164 -12.12 5.16 6.95
N ALA A 165 -12.42 3.87 6.81
CA ALA A 165 -12.72 3.25 5.54
C ALA A 165 -14.00 3.84 4.91
N GLY A 166 -15.04 4.02 5.72
CA GLY A 166 -16.30 4.66 5.32
C GLY A 166 -16.10 6.12 4.92
N ALA A 167 -15.31 6.88 5.65
CA ALA A 167 -14.97 8.25 5.31
C ALA A 167 -14.26 8.34 3.94
N ALA A 168 -13.31 7.43 3.66
CA ALA A 168 -12.66 7.36 2.36
C ALA A 168 -13.64 7.00 1.25
N PHE A 169 -14.59 6.12 1.49
CA PHE A 169 -15.61 5.75 0.51
C PHE A 169 -16.62 6.88 0.27
N VAL A 170 -17.22 7.43 1.34
CA VAL A 170 -18.35 8.37 1.25
C VAL A 170 -17.89 9.77 0.86
N PHE A 171 -16.76 10.24 1.40
CA PHE A 171 -16.32 11.62 1.18
C PHE A 171 -15.39 11.79 -0.02
N THR A 172 -14.68 10.73 -0.42
CA THR A 172 -13.73 10.83 -1.54
C THR A 172 -14.10 9.94 -2.72
N ASP A 173 -15.30 9.37 -2.76
CA ASP A 173 -15.80 8.46 -3.81
C ASP A 173 -14.80 7.34 -4.17
N ASN A 174 -13.95 6.93 -3.19
CA ASN A 174 -12.87 5.98 -3.43
C ASN A 174 -13.07 4.68 -2.67
N LEU A 175 -13.83 3.77 -3.29
CA LEU A 175 -14.10 2.44 -2.74
C LEU A 175 -12.81 1.63 -2.52
N SER A 176 -11.88 1.70 -3.49
CA SER A 176 -10.62 0.93 -3.43
C SER A 176 -9.79 1.33 -2.21
N THR A 177 -9.63 2.63 -1.95
CA THR A 177 -8.92 3.11 -0.76
C THR A 177 -9.67 2.76 0.52
N GLY A 178 -11.00 2.86 0.53
CA GLY A 178 -11.82 2.40 1.66
C GLY A 178 -11.59 0.91 1.97
N MET A 179 -11.57 0.05 0.95
CA MET A 179 -11.26 -1.38 1.13
C MET A 179 -9.83 -1.61 1.67
N ILE A 180 -8.85 -0.86 1.18
CA ILE A 180 -7.46 -0.96 1.68
C ILE A 180 -7.39 -0.56 3.16
N ILE A 181 -8.00 0.56 3.55
CA ILE A 181 -8.03 1.02 4.95
C ILE A 181 -8.74 0.00 5.85
N GLY A 182 -9.89 -0.50 5.42
CA GLY A 182 -10.63 -1.55 6.13
C GLY A 182 -9.82 -2.84 6.23
N GLY A 183 -9.13 -3.23 5.16
CA GLY A 183 -8.23 -4.38 5.13
C GLY A 183 -7.05 -4.23 6.10
N ILE A 184 -6.42 -3.06 6.16
CA ILE A 184 -5.36 -2.76 7.14
C ILE A 184 -5.89 -2.94 8.57
N ALA A 185 -7.07 -2.40 8.88
CA ALA A 185 -7.68 -2.54 10.19
C ALA A 185 -7.95 -4.01 10.55
N VAL A 186 -8.50 -4.80 9.63
CA VAL A 186 -8.76 -6.24 9.82
C VAL A 186 -7.46 -7.02 10.05
N VAL A 187 -6.43 -6.77 9.24
CA VAL A 187 -5.12 -7.42 9.40
C VAL A 187 -4.47 -7.08 10.74
N MET A 188 -4.55 -5.81 11.18
CA MET A 188 -4.03 -5.41 12.49
C MET A 188 -4.75 -6.11 13.65
N ILE A 189 -6.07 -6.26 13.57
CA ILE A 189 -6.86 -6.99 14.56
C ILE A 189 -6.52 -8.48 14.54
N PHE A 190 -6.37 -9.06 13.35
CA PHE A 190 -5.97 -10.45 13.17
C PHE A 190 -4.62 -10.75 13.84
N ILE A 191 -3.62 -9.90 13.65
CA ILE A 191 -2.29 -10.04 14.26
C ILE A 191 -2.36 -9.90 15.78
N ALA A 192 -3.21 -8.99 16.28
CA ALA A 192 -3.33 -8.71 17.71
C ALA A 192 -4.16 -9.75 18.48
N HIS A 193 -5.05 -10.48 17.80
CA HIS A 193 -5.99 -11.38 18.44
C HIS A 193 -5.43 -12.80 18.60
N PRO A 194 -5.46 -13.41 19.80
CA PRO A 194 -4.87 -14.74 20.06
C PRO A 194 -5.56 -15.90 19.33
N LYS A 195 -6.86 -15.74 19.00
CA LYS A 195 -7.63 -16.75 18.25
C LYS A 195 -7.74 -16.31 16.79
N THR A 196 -6.92 -16.87 15.93
CA THR A 196 -6.87 -16.52 14.50
C THR A 196 -7.88 -17.30 13.64
N LYS A 197 -8.29 -18.50 14.09
CA LYS A 197 -9.21 -19.39 13.35
C LYS A 197 -10.49 -18.71 12.85
N PRO A 198 -11.26 -17.94 13.67
CA PRO A 198 -12.49 -17.30 13.18
C PRO A 198 -12.23 -16.27 12.08
N PHE A 199 -11.11 -15.56 12.12
CA PHE A 199 -10.75 -14.61 11.07
C PHE A 199 -10.41 -15.32 9.75
N VAL A 200 -9.69 -16.45 9.83
CA VAL A 200 -9.37 -17.27 8.63
C VAL A 200 -10.65 -17.85 8.04
N VAL A 201 -11.54 -18.40 8.86
CA VAL A 201 -12.83 -18.93 8.39
C VAL A 201 -13.67 -17.82 7.76
N LEU A 202 -13.73 -16.63 8.37
CA LEU A 202 -14.44 -15.48 7.81
C LEU A 202 -13.83 -15.02 6.48
N ALA A 203 -12.49 -14.92 6.41
CA ALA A 203 -11.80 -14.54 5.19
C ALA A 203 -12.03 -15.54 4.06
N LEU A 204 -11.94 -16.85 4.35
CA LEU A 204 -12.24 -17.90 3.36
C LEU A 204 -13.72 -17.85 2.93
N GLY A 205 -14.64 -17.72 3.88
CA GLY A 205 -16.08 -17.62 3.60
C GLY A 205 -16.41 -16.41 2.72
N THR A 206 -15.88 -15.22 3.06
CA THR A 206 -16.08 -14.02 2.25
C THR A 206 -15.44 -14.14 0.87
N SER A 207 -14.27 -14.78 0.74
CA SER A 207 -13.64 -15.03 -0.56
C SER A 207 -14.45 -15.98 -1.43
N VAL A 208 -15.02 -17.05 -0.85
CA VAL A 208 -15.89 -17.98 -1.57
C VAL A 208 -17.15 -17.28 -2.04
N VAL A 209 -17.83 -16.50 -1.17
CA VAL A 209 -19.02 -15.75 -1.53
C VAL A 209 -18.71 -14.72 -2.63
N ALA A 210 -17.63 -13.93 -2.48
CA ALA A 210 -17.24 -12.97 -3.51
C ALA A 210 -16.92 -13.65 -4.84
N GLY A 211 -16.17 -14.75 -4.82
CA GLY A 211 -15.86 -15.54 -6.02
C GLY A 211 -17.12 -16.10 -6.70
N SER A 212 -18.08 -16.61 -5.91
CA SER A 212 -19.35 -17.12 -6.43
C SER A 212 -20.19 -16.01 -7.07
N VAL A 213 -20.24 -14.81 -6.45
CA VAL A 213 -20.94 -13.65 -7.01
C VAL A 213 -20.29 -13.20 -8.31
N ILE A 214 -18.96 -13.11 -8.37
CA ILE A 214 -18.23 -12.74 -9.58
C ILE A 214 -18.46 -13.77 -10.69
N ALA A 215 -18.38 -15.06 -10.37
CA ALA A 215 -18.65 -16.14 -11.33
C ALA A 215 -20.09 -16.10 -11.86
N TYR A 216 -21.07 -15.89 -10.98
CA TYR A 216 -22.47 -15.74 -11.36
C TYR A 216 -22.68 -14.53 -12.30
N MET A 217 -22.07 -13.38 -11.95
CA MET A 217 -22.13 -12.18 -12.81
C MET A 217 -21.50 -12.43 -14.18
N GLY A 218 -20.36 -13.12 -14.24
CA GLY A 218 -19.70 -13.46 -15.50
C GLY A 218 -20.51 -14.42 -16.37
N MET A 219 -21.33 -15.30 -15.77
CA MET A 219 -22.19 -16.24 -16.51
C MET A 219 -23.49 -15.60 -16.98
N THR A 220 -24.02 -14.61 -16.28
CA THR A 220 -25.36 -14.06 -16.53
C THR A 220 -25.38 -12.69 -17.17
N MET A 221 -24.28 -11.92 -17.05
CA MET A 221 -24.21 -10.53 -17.50
C MET A 221 -22.97 -10.31 -18.37
N THR A 222 -23.14 -9.66 -19.50
CA THR A 222 -22.03 -9.21 -20.36
C THR A 222 -21.75 -7.72 -20.21
N THR A 223 -22.79 -6.90 -19.94
CA THR A 223 -22.72 -5.45 -19.78
C THR A 223 -23.59 -4.98 -18.62
N SER A 224 -23.34 -3.79 -18.10
CA SER A 224 -24.15 -3.18 -17.02
C SER A 224 -24.05 -1.66 -17.06
N ASP A 225 -25.13 -0.97 -16.70
CA ASP A 225 -25.14 0.50 -16.53
C ASP A 225 -24.44 0.96 -15.24
N ASN A 226 -24.32 0.06 -14.27
CA ASN A 226 -23.62 0.37 -13.03
C ASN A 226 -22.10 0.39 -13.25
N PHE A 227 -21.47 1.54 -13.03
CA PHE A 227 -20.04 1.76 -13.24
C PHE A 227 -19.13 0.73 -12.54
N ARG A 228 -19.50 0.29 -11.31
CA ARG A 228 -18.69 -0.69 -10.56
C ARG A 228 -18.83 -2.11 -11.12
N ILE A 229 -20.05 -2.51 -11.45
CA ILE A 229 -20.34 -3.80 -12.08
C ILE A 229 -19.68 -3.85 -13.45
N ARG A 230 -19.79 -2.79 -14.23
CA ARG A 230 -19.18 -2.67 -15.55
C ARG A 230 -17.66 -2.85 -15.53
N ARG A 231 -16.96 -2.38 -14.49
CA ARG A 231 -15.52 -2.65 -14.33
C ARG A 231 -15.20 -4.12 -14.12
N ILE A 232 -16.02 -4.85 -13.35
CA ILE A 232 -15.86 -6.30 -13.17
C ILE A 232 -16.13 -7.02 -14.50
N LEU A 233 -17.19 -6.63 -15.21
CA LEU A 233 -17.53 -7.20 -16.52
C LEU A 233 -16.49 -6.86 -17.59
N SER A 234 -15.89 -5.68 -17.57
CA SER A 234 -14.77 -5.31 -18.46
C SER A 234 -13.54 -6.20 -18.24
N TRP A 235 -13.34 -6.70 -17.02
CA TRP A 235 -12.28 -7.66 -16.73
C TRP A 235 -12.66 -9.09 -17.16
N LEU A 236 -13.91 -9.51 -16.96
CA LEU A 236 -14.40 -10.85 -17.34
C LEU A 236 -14.64 -10.98 -18.85
N HIS A 237 -15.25 -9.96 -19.46
CA HIS A 237 -15.64 -9.90 -20.88
C HIS A 237 -15.11 -8.62 -21.52
N PRO A 238 -13.77 -8.48 -21.70
CA PRO A 238 -13.18 -7.25 -22.20
C PRO A 238 -13.65 -6.92 -23.64
N GLU A 239 -13.86 -7.92 -24.47
CA GLU A 239 -14.32 -7.76 -25.86
C GLU A 239 -15.72 -7.14 -25.95
N ALA A 240 -16.63 -7.52 -25.04
CA ALA A 240 -18.00 -6.97 -24.98
C ALA A 240 -18.05 -5.54 -24.38
N ASN A 241 -17.00 -5.11 -23.68
CA ASN A 241 -16.96 -3.86 -22.92
C ASN A 241 -15.87 -2.89 -23.42
N MET A 242 -15.56 -2.86 -24.71
CA MET A 242 -14.50 -2.06 -25.31
C MET A 242 -14.58 -0.57 -24.98
N SER A 243 -15.78 0.01 -24.95
CA SER A 243 -16.00 1.44 -24.66
C SER A 243 -15.83 1.82 -23.16
N SER A 244 -15.77 0.82 -22.26
CA SER A 244 -15.86 1.03 -20.82
C SER A 244 -14.70 0.47 -20.00
N GLY A 245 -13.51 0.36 -20.59
CA GLY A 245 -12.29 -0.14 -19.95
C GLY A 245 -11.86 -1.52 -20.45
N GLY A 246 -12.71 -2.26 -21.16
CA GLY A 246 -12.34 -3.54 -21.78
C GLY A 246 -11.25 -3.38 -22.82
N TYR A 247 -11.22 -2.26 -23.54
CA TYR A 247 -10.14 -1.96 -24.49
C TYR A 247 -8.77 -1.93 -23.80
N GLN A 248 -8.66 -1.23 -22.67
CA GLN A 248 -7.41 -1.16 -21.92
C GLN A 248 -6.95 -2.54 -21.43
N VAL A 249 -7.88 -3.36 -20.93
CA VAL A 249 -7.60 -4.72 -20.47
C VAL A 249 -7.12 -5.58 -21.63
N LEU A 250 -7.82 -5.53 -22.78
CA LEU A 250 -7.49 -6.33 -23.96
C LEU A 250 -6.11 -5.96 -24.53
N GLN A 251 -5.81 -4.67 -24.66
CA GLN A 251 -4.50 -4.22 -25.12
C GLN A 251 -3.37 -4.60 -24.14
N GLY A 252 -3.67 -4.58 -22.83
CA GLY A 252 -2.75 -5.08 -21.80
C GLY A 252 -2.48 -6.57 -21.94
N LEU A 253 -3.50 -7.39 -22.25
CA LEU A 253 -3.34 -8.82 -22.52
C LEU A 253 -2.53 -9.07 -23.80
N TYR A 254 -2.74 -8.28 -24.85
CA TYR A 254 -1.92 -8.36 -26.08
C TYR A 254 -0.46 -8.00 -25.80
N ALA A 255 -0.20 -6.96 -24.99
CA ALA A 255 1.15 -6.61 -24.58
C ALA A 255 1.84 -7.79 -23.87
N ILE A 256 1.17 -8.38 -22.86
CA ILE A 256 1.70 -9.54 -22.11
C ILE A 256 1.95 -10.72 -23.04
N GLY A 257 0.99 -11.07 -23.90
CA GLY A 257 1.09 -12.21 -24.80
C GLY A 257 2.16 -12.05 -25.88
N SER A 258 2.39 -10.81 -26.34
CA SER A 258 3.35 -10.51 -27.40
C SER A 258 4.81 -10.46 -26.93
N GLY A 259 5.06 -10.37 -25.61
CA GLY A 259 6.42 -10.29 -25.06
C GLY A 259 7.19 -11.62 -25.07
N GLY A 260 6.51 -12.75 -25.04
CA GLY A 260 7.16 -14.06 -24.97
C GLY A 260 8.03 -14.23 -23.71
N PHE A 261 9.12 -15.01 -23.84
CA PHE A 261 9.97 -15.30 -22.68
C PHE A 261 10.97 -14.18 -22.37
N PHE A 262 11.63 -13.63 -23.39
CA PHE A 262 12.68 -12.60 -23.23
C PHE A 262 12.23 -11.17 -23.56
N GLY A 263 11.01 -10.99 -24.04
CA GLY A 263 10.50 -9.68 -24.45
C GLY A 263 10.98 -9.23 -25.84
N LYS A 264 10.45 -8.08 -26.27
CA LYS A 264 10.82 -7.40 -27.52
C LYS A 264 12.06 -6.51 -27.39
N GLY A 265 12.60 -6.40 -26.18
CA GLY A 265 13.67 -5.47 -25.84
C GLY A 265 13.16 -4.15 -25.25
N LEU A 266 13.97 -3.54 -24.41
CA LEU A 266 13.66 -2.26 -23.76
C LEU A 266 13.41 -1.18 -24.82
N GLY A 267 12.34 -0.42 -24.65
CA GLY A 267 11.98 0.63 -25.60
C GLY A 267 11.17 0.17 -26.82
N ASN A 268 10.98 -1.13 -27.03
CA ASN A 268 10.39 -1.70 -28.25
C ASN A 268 8.92 -2.14 -28.11
N SER A 269 8.23 -1.73 -27.05
CA SER A 269 6.80 -1.98 -26.96
C SER A 269 6.04 -1.17 -28.01
N ALA A 270 5.19 -1.85 -28.78
CA ALA A 270 4.26 -1.21 -29.70
C ALA A 270 3.05 -0.63 -28.97
N GLN A 271 2.66 -1.27 -27.89
CA GLN A 271 1.44 -0.89 -27.14
C GLN A 271 1.56 0.43 -26.37
N LYS A 272 2.77 0.88 -26.03
CA LYS A 272 3.01 2.17 -25.37
C LYS A 272 2.85 3.39 -26.29
N LEU A 273 2.82 3.20 -27.61
CA LEU A 273 2.75 4.28 -28.61
C LEU A 273 1.32 4.84 -28.76
N GLY A 274 0.64 5.08 -27.65
CA GLY A 274 -0.72 5.66 -27.61
C GLY A 274 -1.85 4.64 -27.72
N THR A 275 -1.56 3.35 -27.85
CA THR A 275 -2.58 2.30 -27.92
C THR A 275 -3.17 2.02 -26.56
N ILE A 276 -2.36 1.99 -25.50
CA ILE A 276 -2.82 1.82 -24.10
C ILE A 276 -2.92 3.18 -23.43
N PRO A 277 -4.13 3.61 -22.99
CA PRO A 277 -4.28 4.82 -22.20
C PRO A 277 -3.52 4.67 -20.86
N GLU A 278 -2.84 5.73 -20.42
CA GLU A 278 -2.11 5.78 -19.12
C GLU A 278 -1.14 4.59 -18.93
N ALA A 279 -0.44 4.21 -20.00
CA ALA A 279 0.49 3.06 -20.01
C ALA A 279 1.55 3.12 -18.92
N GLN A 280 2.03 4.34 -18.58
CA GLN A 280 3.03 4.61 -17.55
C GLN A 280 2.48 4.50 -16.11
N ASN A 281 1.17 4.49 -15.92
CA ASN A 281 0.51 4.42 -14.61
C ASN A 281 -0.05 3.01 -14.36
N ASP A 282 -1.26 2.76 -14.84
CA ASP A 282 -2.03 1.57 -14.47
C ASP A 282 -1.61 0.32 -15.23
N MET A 283 -0.94 0.47 -16.38
CA MET A 283 -0.61 -0.63 -17.30
C MET A 283 0.91 -0.85 -17.46
N ILE A 284 1.72 -0.26 -16.59
CA ILE A 284 3.19 -0.37 -16.68
C ILE A 284 3.67 -1.83 -16.63
N PHE A 285 3.01 -2.70 -15.86
CA PHE A 285 3.35 -4.12 -15.78
C PHE A 285 3.15 -4.85 -17.11
N SER A 286 2.09 -4.52 -17.86
CA SER A 286 1.86 -5.09 -19.19
C SER A 286 2.95 -4.70 -20.17
N ILE A 287 3.44 -3.45 -20.10
CA ILE A 287 4.56 -2.99 -20.92
C ILE A 287 5.87 -3.67 -20.50
N ILE A 288 6.10 -3.87 -19.20
CA ILE A 288 7.26 -4.65 -18.72
C ILE A 288 7.24 -6.07 -19.31
N CYS A 289 6.06 -6.72 -19.31
CA CYS A 289 5.91 -8.03 -19.93
C CYS A 289 6.17 -7.99 -21.45
N GLU A 290 5.77 -6.95 -22.16
CA GLU A 290 6.03 -6.82 -23.59
C GLU A 290 7.53 -6.58 -23.87
N GLU A 291 8.18 -5.67 -23.13
CA GLU A 291 9.57 -5.28 -23.37
C GLU A 291 10.58 -6.28 -22.84
N GLN A 292 10.35 -6.86 -21.66
CA GLN A 292 11.30 -7.75 -20.97
C GLN A 292 10.81 -9.20 -20.89
N GLY A 293 9.60 -9.49 -21.36
CA GLY A 293 9.01 -10.82 -21.37
C GLY A 293 8.70 -11.37 -19.99
N LEU A 294 8.47 -12.68 -19.95
CA LEU A 294 8.23 -13.41 -18.72
C LEU A 294 9.42 -13.31 -17.75
N ALA A 295 10.66 -13.29 -18.27
CA ALA A 295 11.87 -13.17 -17.46
C ALA A 295 11.89 -11.85 -16.67
N GLY A 296 11.62 -10.70 -17.31
CA GLY A 296 11.57 -9.40 -16.66
C GLY A 296 10.41 -9.28 -15.66
N ALA A 297 9.24 -9.79 -16.02
CA ALA A 297 8.09 -9.83 -15.12
C ALA A 297 8.39 -10.69 -13.87
N SER A 298 8.98 -11.87 -14.04
CA SER A 298 9.38 -12.77 -12.94
C SER A 298 10.43 -12.12 -12.05
N PHE A 299 11.41 -11.44 -12.63
CA PHE A 299 12.43 -10.68 -11.89
C PHE A 299 11.80 -9.60 -10.99
N LEU A 300 10.85 -8.83 -11.53
CA LEU A 300 10.15 -7.82 -10.76
C LEU A 300 9.35 -8.43 -9.60
N ILE A 301 8.59 -9.49 -9.86
CA ILE A 301 7.82 -10.20 -8.83
C ILE A 301 8.74 -10.76 -7.75
N LEU A 302 9.90 -11.29 -8.13
CA LEU A 302 10.91 -11.79 -7.18
C LEU A 302 11.43 -10.69 -6.27
N ILE A 303 11.74 -9.49 -6.81
CA ILE A 303 12.21 -8.36 -6.00
C ILE A 303 11.12 -7.90 -5.01
N PHE A 304 9.85 -7.84 -5.43
CA PHE A 304 8.74 -7.57 -4.52
C PHE A 304 8.60 -8.67 -3.45
N GLY A 305 8.78 -9.92 -3.82
CA GLY A 305 8.82 -11.05 -2.89
C GLY A 305 9.93 -10.90 -1.85
N LEU A 306 11.14 -10.53 -2.29
CA LEU A 306 12.28 -10.24 -1.40
C LEU A 306 12.01 -9.04 -0.48
N LEU A 307 11.35 -7.99 -0.98
CA LEU A 307 10.93 -6.85 -0.17
C LEU A 307 9.99 -7.29 0.96
N LEU A 308 8.93 -8.03 0.61
CA LEU A 308 7.96 -8.54 1.59
C LEU A 308 8.63 -9.48 2.60
N TRP A 309 9.46 -10.39 2.11
CA TRP A 309 10.26 -11.27 2.97
C TRP A 309 11.10 -10.48 3.98
N ARG A 310 11.81 -9.45 3.49
CA ARG A 310 12.67 -8.64 4.37
C ARG A 310 11.88 -7.87 5.41
N LEU A 311 10.73 -7.30 5.03
CA LEU A 311 9.82 -6.62 5.95
C LEU A 311 9.29 -7.59 7.02
N CYS A 312 8.92 -8.81 6.66
CA CYS A 312 8.51 -9.85 7.62
C CYS A 312 9.65 -10.20 8.59
N VAL A 313 10.87 -10.39 8.08
CA VAL A 313 12.04 -10.68 8.93
C VAL A 313 12.29 -9.53 9.93
N ILE A 314 12.21 -8.27 9.48
CA ILE A 314 12.35 -7.12 10.37
C ILE A 314 11.24 -7.11 11.42
N ALA A 315 9.97 -7.29 11.01
CA ALA A 315 8.83 -7.29 11.92
C ALA A 315 8.94 -8.38 13.00
N LEU A 316 9.42 -9.58 12.63
CA LEU A 316 9.61 -10.71 13.56
C LEU A 316 10.76 -10.48 14.55
N HIS A 317 11.77 -9.69 14.18
CA HIS A 317 12.95 -9.42 15.02
C HIS A 317 12.89 -8.07 15.75
N CYS A 318 11.89 -7.21 15.45
CA CYS A 318 11.67 -5.97 16.18
C CYS A 318 11.32 -6.26 17.63
N ARG A 319 12.18 -5.73 18.55
CA ARG A 319 11.93 -5.74 19.99
C ARG A 319 11.75 -4.32 20.45
N ASP A 320 10.56 -3.99 20.91
CA ASP A 320 10.34 -2.72 21.59
C ASP A 320 10.91 -2.80 23.01
N ARG A 321 11.86 -1.91 23.36
CA ARG A 321 12.52 -1.89 24.65
C ARG A 321 11.82 -1.02 25.69
N HIS A 322 10.82 -0.25 25.28
CA HIS A 322 10.12 0.67 26.13
C HIS A 322 8.64 0.34 26.17
N SER A 323 8.25 -0.53 27.12
CA SER A 323 6.87 -0.55 27.59
C SER A 323 6.75 0.52 28.68
N PRO A 324 6.10 1.67 28.46
CA PRO A 324 5.91 2.64 29.51
C PRO A 324 4.85 2.10 30.49
N GLY A 325 5.26 1.67 31.67
CA GLY A 325 4.35 1.42 32.79
C GLY A 325 4.43 0.07 33.49
N GLY A 326 5.55 -0.63 33.44
CA GLY A 326 5.73 -1.85 34.25
C GLY A 326 6.77 -1.63 35.38
N PRO A 327 6.43 -1.88 36.66
CA PRO A 327 7.38 -1.83 37.78
C PRO A 327 8.18 -3.11 37.90
N ASP A 328 8.61 -3.74 36.81
CA ASP A 328 9.61 -4.80 36.90
C ASP A 328 10.24 -5.15 35.54
N GLU A 329 11.51 -4.77 35.38
CA GLU A 329 12.32 -5.12 34.20
C GLU A 329 12.55 -6.64 34.04
N ARG A 330 11.98 -7.49 34.87
CA ARG A 330 12.23 -8.95 34.89
C ARG A 330 11.09 -9.81 34.32
N THR A 331 9.91 -9.22 34.07
CA THR A 331 8.74 -10.00 33.62
C THR A 331 8.12 -9.58 32.29
N ALA A 332 8.62 -8.52 31.65
CA ALA A 332 8.26 -8.21 30.28
C ALA A 332 9.07 -9.09 29.34
N ALA A 333 8.77 -10.37 29.28
CA ALA A 333 9.13 -11.20 28.16
C ALA A 333 8.46 -10.59 26.93
N PRO A 334 9.22 -10.23 25.86
CA PRO A 334 8.61 -9.86 24.61
C PRO A 334 7.78 -11.06 24.18
N VAL A 335 6.52 -10.85 23.84
CA VAL A 335 5.75 -11.90 23.14
C VAL A 335 6.39 -11.96 21.75
N PRO A 336 7.29 -12.92 21.49
CA PRO A 336 7.78 -13.11 20.15
C PRO A 336 6.59 -13.59 19.33
N LEU A 337 6.42 -13.06 18.13
CA LEU A 337 5.44 -13.60 17.16
C LEU A 337 5.67 -15.13 16.97
N SER A 338 6.87 -15.64 17.24
CA SER A 338 7.17 -17.05 17.33
C SER A 338 6.42 -17.80 18.44
N ALA A 339 6.05 -17.16 19.55
CA ALA A 339 5.23 -17.77 20.60
C ALA A 339 3.74 -17.90 20.21
N LEU A 340 3.31 -17.28 19.12
CA LEU A 340 1.99 -17.51 18.51
C LEU A 340 1.98 -18.74 17.59
N TYR A 341 3.15 -19.30 17.27
CA TYR A 341 3.29 -20.48 16.40
C TYR A 341 3.41 -21.79 17.17
N GLU A 342 3.65 -21.75 18.49
CA GLU A 342 3.82 -22.95 19.33
C GLU A 342 2.59 -23.29 20.21
N ARG A 343 1.39 -22.82 19.83
CA ARG A 343 0.16 -23.28 20.51
C ARG A 343 -0.96 -23.61 19.55
#